data_0cc0cbf9615986774e9f1d0bd666f896
#
_entry.id   0cc0cbf9615986774e9f1d0bd666f896
#
_cell.length_a   1.000
_cell.length_b   1.000
_cell.length_c   1.000
_cell.angle_alpha   90.00
_cell.angle_beta   90.00
_cell.angle_gamma   90.00
#
_symmetry.space_group_name_H-M   'P 1'
#
loop_
_entity.id
_entity.type
_entity.pdbx_description
1 polymer ?
#
loop_
_entity_poly.entity_id
_entity_poly.type
_entity_poly.pdbx_seq_one_letter_code
_entity_poly.pdbx_strand_id
1 'polypeptide(L)'
;MFDAYGSTDTYTQSLFMYDLEGKLRQKEPASRAAWASGALPYEFRALEAVLVSITSGLEAEFEGVREPVSRVLRALEEDIDRDKLRHLLVYSKRLGTFEQKARLVRDAIDDLLEADDDLTAMYLSERSKGIHRAEHDHQEVEMLLESYHKVCDEIVQASGNLVTNIRNTEEM
;
A
#
# COMPACT_ATOMS: atom_id res chain seq x y z
N MET A 1 -9.36 28.45 -11.29
CA MET A 1 -9.94 27.22 -11.83
C MET A 1 -9.15 26.01 -11.29
N PHE A 2 -9.11 25.84 -9.94
CA PHE A 2 -8.26 24.87 -9.24
C PHE A 2 -8.92 24.29 -8.00
N ASP A 3 -10.19 23.87 -8.00
CA ASP A 3 -10.86 23.39 -6.78
C ASP A 3 -11.92 22.31 -6.95
N ALA A 4 -11.81 21.48 -7.98
CA ALA A 4 -12.73 20.33 -8.10
C ALA A 4 -12.16 19.00 -7.58
N TYR A 5 -10.88 18.93 -7.21
CA TYR A 5 -10.20 17.72 -6.68
C TYR A 5 -9.75 17.86 -5.23
N GLY A 6 -9.98 19.00 -4.59
CA GLY A 6 -9.33 19.36 -3.32
C GLY A 6 -9.93 18.76 -2.06
N SER A 7 -11.19 18.31 -2.02
CA SER A 7 -11.83 17.99 -0.73
C SER A 7 -11.49 16.59 -0.21
N THR A 8 -11.40 15.58 -1.06
CA THR A 8 -11.07 14.20 -0.64
C THR A 8 -9.56 14.06 -0.37
N ASP A 9 -8.73 14.65 -1.22
CA ASP A 9 -7.28 14.64 -1.04
C ASP A 9 -6.87 15.43 0.21
N THR A 10 -7.50 16.57 0.48
CA THR A 10 -7.23 17.38 1.68
C THR A 10 -7.59 16.65 2.97
N TYR A 11 -8.70 15.91 3.00
CA TYR A 11 -9.10 15.11 4.15
C TYR A 11 -8.13 13.95 4.39
N THR A 12 -7.77 13.21 3.34
CA THR A 12 -6.80 12.11 3.40
C THR A 12 -5.41 12.61 3.82
N GLN A 13 -4.98 13.76 3.30
CA GLN A 13 -3.74 14.40 3.71
C GLN A 13 -3.77 14.84 5.19
N SER A 14 -4.90 15.38 5.64
CA SER A 14 -5.06 15.79 7.05
C SER A 14 -5.02 14.60 8.00
N LEU A 15 -5.67 13.48 7.66
CA LEU A 15 -5.61 12.23 8.42
C LEU A 15 -4.20 11.67 8.46
N PHE A 16 -3.51 11.64 7.33
CA PHE A 16 -2.11 11.21 7.25
C PHE A 16 -1.20 12.09 8.12
N MET A 17 -1.33 13.41 8.04
CA MET A 17 -0.53 14.34 8.85
C MET A 17 -0.77 14.15 10.34
N TYR A 18 -2.02 13.93 10.75
CA TYR A 18 -2.36 13.67 12.15
C TYR A 18 -1.76 12.35 12.66
N ASP A 19 -1.85 11.29 11.87
CA ASP A 19 -1.28 9.98 12.22
C ASP A 19 0.24 10.05 12.25
N LEU A 20 0.86 10.68 11.27
CA LEU A 20 2.30 10.94 11.21
C LEU A 20 2.78 11.71 12.45
N GLU A 21 2.10 12.81 12.80
CA GLU A 21 2.46 13.60 13.99
C GLU A 21 2.35 12.76 15.28
N GLY A 22 1.31 11.95 15.41
CA GLY A 22 1.14 11.03 16.53
C GLY A 22 2.28 10.03 16.67
N LYS A 23 2.69 9.43 15.56
CA LYS A 23 3.81 8.47 15.49
C LYS A 23 5.16 9.14 15.79
N LEU A 24 5.37 10.36 15.30
CA LEU A 24 6.60 11.11 15.51
C LEU A 24 6.75 11.65 16.95
N ARG A 25 5.66 11.93 17.64
CA ARG A 25 5.69 12.37 19.05
C ARG A 25 6.06 11.27 20.04
N GLN A 26 6.06 10.01 19.66
CA GLN A 26 6.53 8.93 20.53
C GLN A 26 8.02 9.11 20.83
N LYS A 27 8.42 8.93 22.11
CA LYS A 27 9.83 9.11 22.52
C LYS A 27 10.75 8.16 21.76
N GLU A 28 11.86 8.70 21.26
CA GLU A 28 12.89 7.89 20.61
C GLU A 28 13.49 6.85 21.56
N PRO A 29 13.72 5.62 21.07
CA PRO A 29 14.52 4.66 21.79
C PRO A 29 15.99 5.11 21.85
N ALA A 30 16.56 5.19 23.03
CA ALA A 30 17.89 5.74 23.28
C ALA A 30 19.06 4.85 22.82
N SER A 31 18.81 3.63 22.33
CA SER A 31 19.88 2.70 21.99
C SER A 31 19.44 1.58 21.01
N ARG A 32 20.42 0.94 20.37
CA ARG A 32 20.24 -0.29 19.54
C ARG A 32 19.46 -1.41 20.28
N ALA A 33 19.53 -1.45 21.60
CA ALA A 33 18.75 -2.37 22.44
C ALA A 33 17.24 -2.10 22.40
N ALA A 34 16.82 -0.88 22.00
CA ALA A 34 15.41 -0.53 21.85
C ALA A 34 14.76 -1.15 20.61
N TRP A 35 15.52 -1.50 19.58
CA TRP A 35 15.02 -2.27 18.44
C TRP A 35 14.54 -3.66 18.87
N ALA A 36 15.29 -4.30 19.76
CA ALA A 36 14.92 -5.58 20.35
C ALA A 36 13.65 -5.49 21.21
N SER A 37 13.26 -4.31 21.68
CA SER A 37 12.04 -4.03 22.43
C SER A 37 10.85 -3.58 21.55
N GLY A 38 11.02 -3.55 20.23
CA GLY A 38 9.97 -3.17 19.26
C GLY A 38 9.73 -1.68 19.09
N ALA A 39 10.63 -0.83 19.61
CA ALA A 39 10.53 0.61 19.44
C ALA A 39 11.33 1.07 18.22
N LEU A 40 10.65 1.55 17.18
CA LEU A 40 11.26 2.03 15.95
C LEU A 40 11.89 3.43 16.13
N PRO A 41 13.08 3.72 15.51
CA PRO A 41 13.60 5.06 15.38
C PRO A 41 12.65 6.01 14.67
N TYR A 42 12.88 7.31 14.86
CA TYR A 42 12.05 8.37 14.28
C TYR A 42 11.85 8.22 12.77
N GLU A 43 12.92 8.03 12.03
CA GLU A 43 12.92 7.87 10.57
C GLU A 43 12.07 6.69 10.11
N PHE A 44 12.10 5.57 10.84
CA PHE A 44 11.31 4.40 10.49
C PHE A 44 9.85 4.49 10.94
N ARG A 45 9.56 5.23 12.00
CA ARG A 45 8.18 5.59 12.35
C ARG A 45 7.53 6.45 11.26
N ALA A 46 8.30 7.39 10.68
CA ALA A 46 7.85 8.19 9.56
C ALA A 46 7.62 7.33 8.31
N LEU A 47 8.57 6.46 7.97
CA LEU A 47 8.45 5.52 6.85
C LEU A 47 7.24 4.60 7.04
N GLU A 48 7.07 4.01 8.21
CA GLU A 48 5.94 3.15 8.52
C GLU A 48 4.60 3.88 8.39
N ALA A 49 4.51 5.15 8.83
CA ALA A 49 3.31 5.95 8.65
C ALA A 49 2.92 6.11 7.16
N VAL A 50 3.91 6.33 6.29
CA VAL A 50 3.69 6.38 4.84
C VAL A 50 3.21 5.04 4.31
N LEU A 51 3.88 3.94 4.66
CA LEU A 51 3.54 2.59 4.22
C LEU A 51 2.15 2.17 4.67
N VAL A 52 1.78 2.43 5.93
CA VAL A 52 0.42 2.16 6.46
C VAL A 52 -0.62 2.96 5.69
N SER A 53 -0.39 4.25 5.44
CA SER A 53 -1.32 5.10 4.70
C SER A 53 -1.55 4.58 3.27
N ILE A 54 -0.48 4.17 2.59
CA ILE A 54 -0.56 3.64 1.22
C ILE A 54 -1.29 2.30 1.20
N THR A 55 -0.92 1.35 2.05
CA THR A 55 -1.52 0.02 2.07
C THR A 55 -2.98 0.05 2.50
N SER A 56 -3.33 0.82 3.52
CA SER A 56 -4.72 1.01 3.95
C SER A 56 -5.57 1.67 2.86
N GLY A 57 -5.00 2.62 2.12
CA GLY A 57 -5.65 3.25 0.97
C GLY A 57 -5.93 2.25 -0.14
N LEU A 58 -4.97 1.39 -0.48
CA LEU A 58 -5.14 0.32 -1.47
C LEU A 58 -6.18 -0.71 -1.03
N GLU A 59 -6.15 -1.14 0.22
CA GLU A 59 -7.14 -2.09 0.77
C GLU A 59 -8.56 -1.51 0.69
N ALA A 60 -8.75 -0.27 1.10
CA ALA A 60 -10.06 0.39 1.05
C ALA A 60 -10.57 0.57 -0.38
N GLU A 61 -9.70 0.96 -1.33
CA GLU A 61 -10.05 1.12 -2.74
C GLU A 61 -10.41 -0.24 -3.37
N PHE A 62 -9.65 -1.29 -3.07
CA PHE A 62 -9.93 -2.65 -3.54
C PHE A 62 -11.26 -3.15 -3.03
N GLU A 63 -11.54 -3.01 -1.74
CA GLU A 63 -12.79 -3.45 -1.13
C GLU A 63 -14.00 -2.74 -1.73
N GLY A 64 -13.86 -1.44 -2.02
CA GLY A 64 -14.87 -0.63 -2.70
C GLY A 64 -15.21 -1.09 -4.13
N VAL A 65 -14.34 -1.85 -4.79
CA VAL A 65 -14.59 -2.45 -6.11
C VAL A 65 -14.95 -3.92 -5.99
N ARG A 66 -14.31 -4.67 -5.10
CA ARG A 66 -14.49 -6.11 -4.90
C ARG A 66 -15.92 -6.46 -4.56
N GLU A 67 -16.51 -5.74 -3.63
CA GLU A 67 -17.84 -6.05 -3.13
C GLU A 67 -18.95 -5.86 -4.17
N PRO A 68 -19.01 -4.73 -4.92
CA PRO A 68 -19.94 -4.59 -6.04
C PRO A 68 -19.75 -5.63 -7.14
N VAL A 69 -18.51 -5.94 -7.51
CA VAL A 69 -18.21 -6.97 -8.53
C VAL A 69 -18.71 -8.34 -8.11
N SER A 70 -18.42 -8.75 -6.88
CA SER A 70 -18.86 -10.04 -6.35
C SER A 70 -20.39 -10.17 -6.33
N ARG A 71 -21.09 -9.06 -6.07
CA ARG A 71 -22.56 -9.00 -6.09
C ARG A 71 -23.11 -9.17 -7.50
N VAL A 72 -22.52 -8.51 -8.49
CA VAL A 72 -22.92 -8.61 -9.90
C VAL A 72 -22.63 -10.01 -10.44
N LEU A 73 -21.47 -10.59 -10.13
CA LEU A 73 -21.12 -11.96 -10.57
C LEU A 73 -22.12 -12.99 -10.03
N ARG A 74 -22.49 -12.94 -8.75
CA ARG A 74 -23.52 -13.83 -8.19
C ARG A 74 -24.88 -13.66 -8.86
N ALA A 75 -25.28 -12.41 -9.13
CA ALA A 75 -26.55 -12.14 -9.80
C ALA A 75 -26.57 -12.63 -11.25
N LEU A 76 -25.42 -12.73 -11.93
CA LEU A 76 -25.29 -13.29 -13.27
C LEU A 76 -25.36 -14.81 -13.27
N GLU A 77 -24.95 -15.49 -12.20
CA GLU A 77 -25.11 -16.95 -12.04
C GLU A 77 -26.59 -17.36 -11.98
N GLU A 78 -27.45 -16.50 -11.43
CA GLU A 78 -28.90 -16.74 -11.33
C GLU A 78 -29.63 -16.39 -12.62
N ASP A 79 -29.28 -15.29 -13.26
CA ASP A 79 -29.92 -14.77 -14.46
C ASP A 79 -28.96 -13.89 -15.26
N ILE A 80 -28.74 -14.27 -16.52
CA ILE A 80 -27.92 -13.51 -17.46
C ILE A 80 -28.72 -12.34 -18.01
N ASP A 81 -28.41 -11.15 -17.51
CA ASP A 81 -29.03 -9.89 -17.90
C ASP A 81 -28.01 -8.95 -18.58
N ARG A 82 -28.42 -8.34 -19.68
CA ARG A 82 -27.58 -7.42 -20.46
C ARG A 82 -27.14 -6.19 -19.63
N ASP A 83 -27.97 -5.68 -18.74
CA ASP A 83 -27.63 -4.54 -17.90
C ASP A 83 -26.62 -4.91 -16.82
N LYS A 84 -26.70 -6.11 -16.26
CA LYS A 84 -25.69 -6.64 -15.34
C LYS A 84 -24.34 -6.79 -16.03
N LEU A 85 -24.31 -7.31 -17.27
CA LEU A 85 -23.07 -7.40 -18.06
C LEU A 85 -22.46 -6.02 -18.34
N ARG A 86 -23.29 -5.01 -18.63
CA ARG A 86 -22.81 -3.63 -18.81
C ARG A 86 -22.19 -3.06 -17.55
N HIS A 87 -22.79 -3.30 -16.39
CA HIS A 87 -22.21 -2.92 -15.10
C HIS A 87 -20.89 -3.63 -14.83
N LEU A 88 -20.80 -4.92 -15.17
CA LEU A 88 -19.58 -5.69 -15.04
C LEU A 88 -18.43 -5.10 -15.86
N LEU A 89 -18.68 -4.66 -17.10
CA LEU A 89 -17.70 -3.99 -17.94
C LEU A 89 -17.15 -2.68 -17.30
N VAL A 90 -18.01 -1.91 -16.65
CA VAL A 90 -17.59 -0.68 -15.96
C VAL A 90 -16.68 -1.03 -14.78
N TYR A 91 -17.05 -2.03 -13.99
CA TYR A 91 -16.24 -2.49 -12.87
C TYR A 91 -14.93 -3.13 -13.32
N SER A 92 -14.94 -3.88 -14.43
CA SER A 92 -13.75 -4.45 -15.05
C SER A 92 -12.69 -3.39 -15.36
N LYS A 93 -13.10 -2.27 -15.96
CA LYS A 93 -12.20 -1.14 -16.22
C LYS A 93 -11.64 -0.51 -14.94
N ARG A 94 -12.50 -0.28 -13.95
CA ARG A 94 -12.06 0.28 -12.65
C ARG A 94 -11.08 -0.64 -11.95
N LEU A 95 -11.36 -1.94 -11.95
CA LEU A 95 -10.51 -2.95 -11.35
C LEU A 95 -9.16 -3.07 -12.07
N GLY A 96 -9.15 -3.02 -13.41
CA GLY A 96 -7.92 -3.03 -14.19
C GLY A 96 -7.02 -1.82 -13.90
N THR A 97 -7.61 -0.63 -13.77
CA THR A 97 -6.88 0.58 -13.38
C THR A 97 -6.33 0.46 -11.95
N PHE A 98 -7.13 -0.08 -11.04
CA PHE A 98 -6.71 -0.33 -9.66
C PHE A 98 -5.57 -1.34 -9.58
N GLU A 99 -5.69 -2.47 -10.28
CA GLU A 99 -4.64 -3.50 -10.32
C GLU A 99 -3.30 -2.92 -10.81
N GLN A 100 -3.35 -2.11 -11.86
CA GLN A 100 -2.14 -1.43 -12.36
C GLN A 100 -1.52 -0.51 -11.30
N LYS A 101 -2.33 0.27 -10.60
CA LYS A 101 -1.88 1.13 -9.50
C LYS A 101 -1.25 0.33 -8.37
N ALA A 102 -1.91 -0.73 -7.92
CA ALA A 102 -1.41 -1.60 -6.84
C ALA A 102 -0.08 -2.27 -7.24
N ARG A 103 0.04 -2.70 -8.48
CA ARG A 103 1.27 -3.27 -9.04
C ARG A 103 2.42 -2.27 -9.03
N LEU A 104 2.18 -1.02 -9.44
CA LEU A 104 3.20 0.04 -9.42
C LEU A 104 3.69 0.32 -7.99
N VAL A 105 2.80 0.31 -7.00
CA VAL A 105 3.19 0.49 -5.59
C VAL A 105 4.04 -0.70 -5.10
N ARG A 106 3.62 -1.92 -5.38
CA ARG A 106 4.40 -3.13 -5.05
C ARG A 106 5.79 -3.09 -5.68
N ASP A 107 5.87 -2.78 -6.97
CA ASP A 107 7.13 -2.76 -7.71
C ASP A 107 8.06 -1.64 -7.19
N ALA A 108 7.52 -0.50 -6.78
CA ALA A 108 8.30 0.56 -6.15
C ALA A 108 8.93 0.14 -4.80
N ILE A 109 8.22 -0.67 -4.01
CA ILE A 109 8.80 -1.23 -2.78
C ILE A 109 9.85 -2.30 -3.12
N ASP A 110 9.62 -3.09 -4.16
CA ASP A 110 10.53 -4.12 -4.64
C ASP A 110 11.85 -3.50 -5.13
N ASP A 111 11.79 -2.48 -5.98
CA ASP A 111 12.94 -1.71 -6.44
C ASP A 111 13.74 -1.12 -5.25
N LEU A 112 13.05 -0.65 -4.23
CA LEU A 112 13.69 -0.11 -3.02
C LEU A 112 14.40 -1.20 -2.21
N LEU A 113 13.81 -2.40 -2.11
CA LEU A 113 14.41 -3.55 -1.43
C LEU A 113 15.69 -4.06 -2.13
N GLU A 114 15.84 -3.82 -3.43
CA GLU A 114 17.05 -4.13 -4.19
C GLU A 114 18.16 -3.08 -4.09
N ALA A 115 17.86 -1.91 -3.52
CA ALA A 115 18.77 -0.77 -3.44
C ALA A 115 19.49 -0.70 -2.07
N ASP A 116 20.47 -1.55 -1.81
CA ASP A 116 21.23 -1.65 -0.55
C ASP A 116 21.78 -0.30 -0.05
N ASP A 117 22.30 0.52 -0.95
CA ASP A 117 22.81 1.85 -0.63
C ASP A 117 21.72 2.78 -0.09
N ASP A 118 20.52 2.74 -0.68
CA ASP A 118 19.39 3.54 -0.26
C ASP A 118 18.85 3.04 1.09
N LEU A 119 18.75 1.72 1.29
CA LEU A 119 18.36 1.12 2.56
C LEU A 119 19.31 1.53 3.70
N THR A 120 20.61 1.45 3.46
CA THR A 120 21.63 1.87 4.42
C THR A 120 21.55 3.37 4.72
N ALA A 121 21.25 4.20 3.71
CA ALA A 121 21.11 5.63 3.84
C ALA A 121 19.87 6.07 4.67
N MET A 122 18.88 5.19 4.85
CA MET A 122 17.65 5.47 5.62
C MET A 122 17.89 5.59 7.14
N TYR A 123 19.03 5.15 7.66
CA TYR A 123 19.39 5.24 9.10
C TYR A 123 19.83 6.66 9.49
N LEU A 124 18.90 7.61 9.38
CA LEU A 124 19.18 9.04 9.51
C LEU A 124 19.65 9.43 10.93
N SER A 125 19.06 8.83 11.96
CA SER A 125 19.43 9.11 13.37
C SER A 125 20.86 8.67 13.69
N GLU A 126 21.32 7.55 13.14
CA GLU A 126 22.69 7.07 13.30
C GLU A 126 23.65 7.95 12.47
N ARG A 127 23.28 8.26 11.24
CA ARG A 127 24.08 9.10 10.34
C ARG A 127 24.28 10.51 10.90
N SER A 128 23.27 11.08 11.57
CA SER A 128 23.38 12.39 12.23
C SER A 128 24.38 12.38 13.39
N LYS A 129 24.65 11.23 13.97
CA LYS A 129 25.65 11.01 15.04
C LYS A 129 27.03 10.61 14.50
N GLY A 130 27.21 10.63 13.18
CA GLY A 130 28.45 10.25 12.50
C GLY A 130 28.69 8.72 12.44
N ILE A 131 27.67 7.91 12.73
CA ILE A 131 27.74 6.45 12.66
C ILE A 131 27.39 6.04 11.23
N HIS A 132 28.32 5.32 10.57
CA HIS A 132 28.12 4.75 9.26
C HIS A 132 27.92 3.23 9.38
N ARG A 133 26.87 2.71 8.77
CA ARG A 133 26.62 1.27 8.67
C ARG A 133 27.37 0.65 7.52
N ALA A 134 27.71 -0.63 7.62
CA ALA A 134 28.22 -1.39 6.49
C ALA A 134 27.13 -1.56 5.41
N GLU A 135 27.54 -1.76 4.18
CA GLU A 135 26.67 -1.82 2.98
C GLU A 135 25.49 -2.81 3.13
N HIS A 136 25.68 -3.90 3.85
CA HIS A 136 24.63 -4.91 4.06
C HIS A 136 24.01 -4.91 5.49
N ASP A 137 24.26 -3.86 6.29
CA ASP A 137 23.72 -3.73 7.64
C ASP A 137 22.42 -2.90 7.65
N HIS A 138 21.38 -3.43 6.98
CA HIS A 138 20.07 -2.77 6.83
C HIS A 138 18.87 -3.70 7.09
N GLN A 139 19.08 -4.79 7.81
CA GLN A 139 18.07 -5.84 8.03
C GLN A 139 16.77 -5.32 8.62
N GLU A 140 16.82 -4.31 9.51
CA GLU A 140 15.62 -3.81 10.18
C GLU A 140 14.68 -3.07 9.21
N VAL A 141 15.22 -2.20 8.35
CA VAL A 141 14.42 -1.49 7.34
C VAL A 141 13.95 -2.44 6.25
N GLU A 142 14.76 -3.42 5.88
CA GLU A 142 14.40 -4.48 4.94
C GLU A 142 13.18 -5.27 5.45
N MET A 143 13.20 -5.75 6.68
CA MET A 143 12.06 -6.47 7.29
C MET A 143 10.79 -5.60 7.34
N LEU A 144 10.92 -4.31 7.62
CA LEU A 144 9.79 -3.37 7.60
C LEU A 144 9.19 -3.28 6.21
N LEU A 145 10.00 -3.04 5.18
CA LEU A 145 9.57 -2.94 3.79
C LEU A 145 8.99 -4.25 3.25
N GLU A 146 9.59 -5.39 3.55
CA GLU A 146 9.09 -6.72 3.18
C GLU A 146 7.69 -6.99 3.72
N SER A 147 7.40 -6.57 4.95
CA SER A 147 6.09 -6.74 5.55
C SER A 147 5.00 -6.02 4.75
N TYR A 148 5.26 -4.80 4.29
CA TYR A 148 4.32 -4.01 3.48
C TYR A 148 4.33 -4.43 2.01
N HIS A 149 5.46 -4.87 1.48
CA HIS A 149 5.53 -5.50 0.16
C HIS A 149 4.59 -6.70 0.07
N LYS A 150 4.59 -7.55 1.07
CA LYS A 150 3.69 -8.72 1.16
C LYS A 150 2.22 -8.30 1.11
N VAL A 151 1.81 -7.28 1.85
CA VAL A 151 0.43 -6.76 1.81
C VAL A 151 0.07 -6.26 0.41
N CYS A 152 0.94 -5.50 -0.23
CA CYS A 152 0.74 -5.02 -1.60
C CYS A 152 0.64 -6.17 -2.61
N ASP A 153 1.49 -7.19 -2.48
CA ASP A 153 1.48 -8.36 -3.36
C ASP A 153 0.18 -9.18 -3.21
N GLU A 154 -0.31 -9.37 -1.99
CA GLU A 154 -1.59 -10.01 -1.72
C GLU A 154 -2.76 -9.26 -2.39
N ILE A 155 -2.76 -7.93 -2.34
CA ILE A 155 -3.77 -7.07 -3.01
C ILE A 155 -3.67 -7.20 -4.54
N VAL A 156 -2.45 -7.20 -5.10
CA VAL A 156 -2.23 -7.38 -6.54
C VAL A 156 -2.75 -8.74 -7.00
N GLN A 157 -2.44 -9.80 -6.27
CA GLN A 157 -2.90 -11.15 -6.60
C GLN A 157 -4.43 -11.27 -6.50
N ALA A 158 -5.03 -10.74 -5.44
CA ALA A 158 -6.48 -10.77 -5.25
C ALA A 158 -7.22 -9.99 -6.34
N SER A 159 -6.71 -8.82 -6.73
CA SER A 159 -7.30 -8.03 -7.82
C SER A 159 -7.14 -8.71 -9.18
N GLY A 160 -6.00 -9.31 -9.46
CA GLY A 160 -5.75 -10.07 -10.68
C GLY A 160 -6.65 -11.30 -10.82
N ASN A 161 -6.89 -12.02 -9.72
CA ASN A 161 -7.84 -13.13 -9.69
C ASN A 161 -9.27 -12.68 -10.00
N LEU A 162 -9.67 -11.52 -9.44
CA LEU A 162 -11.00 -10.96 -9.70
C LEU A 162 -11.15 -10.51 -11.16
N VAL A 163 -10.12 -9.91 -11.77
CA VAL A 163 -10.08 -9.58 -13.21
C VAL A 163 -10.28 -10.83 -14.05
N THR A 164 -9.60 -11.92 -13.70
CA THR A 164 -9.72 -13.20 -14.40
C THR A 164 -11.12 -13.79 -14.29
N ASN A 165 -11.74 -13.71 -13.11
CA ASN A 165 -13.12 -14.18 -12.91
C ASN A 165 -14.12 -13.39 -13.75
N ILE A 166 -13.96 -12.06 -13.82
CA ILE A 166 -14.79 -11.22 -14.68
C ILE A 166 -14.66 -11.65 -16.14
N ARG A 167 -13.43 -11.79 -16.64
CA ARG A 167 -13.17 -12.20 -18.02
C ARG A 167 -13.82 -13.55 -18.36
N ASN A 168 -13.66 -14.53 -17.49
CA ASN A 168 -14.29 -15.85 -17.67
C ASN A 168 -15.82 -15.76 -17.74
N THR A 169 -16.43 -14.83 -16.99
CA THR A 169 -17.89 -14.63 -17.02
C THR A 169 -18.34 -13.90 -18.30
N GLU A 170 -17.52 -12.99 -18.83
CA GLU A 170 -17.81 -12.28 -20.09
C GLU A 170 -17.72 -13.19 -21.32
N GLU A 171 -16.92 -14.24 -21.25
CA GLU A 171 -16.72 -15.22 -22.35
C GLU A 171 -17.78 -16.34 -22.38
N MET A 172 -18.59 -16.48 -21.32
CA MET A 172 -19.71 -17.44 -21.27
C MET A 172 -20.96 -16.90 -21.98
#